data_cb1e9105d73a50dbcc9ba25e5a2374a2
#
_entry.id   cb1e9105d73a50dbcc9ba25e5a2374a2
#
_cell.length_a   1.000
_cell.length_b   1.000
_cell.length_c   1.000
_cell.angle_alpha   90.00
_cell.angle_beta   90.00
_cell.angle_gamma   90.00
#
_symmetry.space_group_name_H-M   'P 1'
#
loop_
_entity.id
_entity.type
_entity.pdbx_description
1 polymer ?
#
loop_
_entity_poly.entity_id
_entity_poly.type
_entity_poly.pdbx_seq_one_letter_code
_entity_poly.pdbx_strand_id
1 'polypeptide(L)'
;TTIRVITSYFGSRWGRQHKCLDIKVYIGDTIRAAFSGKVRIVRYEGGGYGKYIVIRHNNGLETIYGHLSKQLVRENQEVRAGDVIGLGGNTGRSTGSHLHFETRLCGVALNPALMFDFREQDVTGDYYAFSRSTYDAESATATRLRGKQDGSTMARENSDNDFATNKRMTSGLTDQVQYHKVAKGETLEAISKKRGVSIEKICKLNHITKTMRLRPGQILRYS
;
A
#
# COMPACT_ATOMS: atom_id res chain seq x y z
N THR A 1 -19.77 4.20 1.09
CA THR A 1 -18.29 4.14 1.08
C THR A 1 -17.79 5.56 1.03
N THR A 2 -17.15 6.04 2.09
CA THR A 2 -16.66 7.43 2.14
C THR A 2 -15.43 7.52 1.24
N ILE A 3 -15.46 8.37 0.22
CA ILE A 3 -14.31 8.65 -0.64
C ILE A 3 -13.18 9.17 0.24
N ARG A 4 -12.02 8.53 0.21
CA ARG A 4 -10.84 8.93 0.98
C ARG A 4 -10.11 10.05 0.25
N VAL A 5 -10.17 11.24 0.81
CA VAL A 5 -9.56 12.46 0.28
C VAL A 5 -8.08 12.48 0.66
N ILE A 6 -7.19 12.65 -0.31
CA ILE A 6 -5.77 12.91 -0.05
C ILE A 6 -5.63 14.40 0.31
N THR A 7 -5.20 14.67 1.52
CA THR A 7 -5.00 16.04 2.03
C THR A 7 -3.58 16.55 1.79
N SER A 8 -2.63 15.63 1.59
CA SER A 8 -1.25 15.99 1.30
C SER A 8 -0.54 14.88 0.53
N TYR A 9 0.20 15.25 -0.51
CA TYR A 9 0.87 14.31 -1.41
C TYR A 9 2.35 14.10 -1.05
N PHE A 10 2.91 13.00 -1.54
CA PHE A 10 4.33 12.65 -1.44
C PHE A 10 5.17 13.58 -2.33
N GLY A 11 6.37 13.92 -1.89
CA GLY A 11 7.35 14.66 -2.68
C GLY A 11 7.81 15.96 -2.03
N SER A 12 8.61 16.72 -2.76
CA SER A 12 9.17 17.98 -2.27
C SER A 12 8.12 19.08 -2.24
N ARG A 13 8.07 19.80 -1.12
CA ARG A 13 7.23 20.99 -0.96
C ARG A 13 7.85 21.95 0.05
N TRP A 14 7.87 23.25 -0.26
CA TRP A 14 8.45 24.30 0.60
C TRP A 14 9.86 23.95 1.12
N GLY A 15 10.71 23.37 0.25
CA GLY A 15 12.08 22.97 0.60
C GLY A 15 12.20 21.76 1.52
N ARG A 16 11.11 21.04 1.81
CA ARG A 16 11.10 19.83 2.64
C ARG A 16 10.53 18.64 1.87
N GLN A 17 11.09 17.47 2.11
CA GLN A 17 10.60 16.22 1.53
C GLN A 17 9.48 15.64 2.40
N HIS A 18 8.26 15.54 1.83
CA HIS A 18 7.14 14.85 2.42
C HIS A 18 7.17 13.37 2.00
N LYS A 19 7.38 12.48 2.96
CA LYS A 19 7.65 11.06 2.71
C LYS A 19 6.41 10.16 2.79
N CYS A 20 5.21 10.74 2.78
CA CYS A 20 3.93 10.06 2.98
C CYS A 20 2.85 10.58 2.04
N LEU A 21 1.70 9.91 2.05
CA LEU A 21 0.41 10.48 1.72
C LEU A 21 -0.38 10.72 3.00
N ASP A 22 -0.96 11.90 3.14
CA ASP A 22 -1.90 12.18 4.22
C ASP A 22 -3.32 12.01 3.68
N ILE A 23 -4.09 11.18 4.35
CA ILE A 23 -5.43 10.77 3.91
C ILE A 23 -6.42 11.22 4.97
N LYS A 24 -7.47 11.95 4.55
CA LYS A 24 -8.52 12.38 5.46
C LYS A 24 -9.19 11.19 6.13
N VAL A 25 -9.17 11.20 7.46
CA VAL A 25 -9.94 10.30 8.31
C VAL A 25 -10.51 11.08 9.48
N TYR A 26 -11.58 10.58 10.09
CA TYR A 26 -12.10 11.11 11.33
C TYR A 26 -11.55 10.35 12.53
N ILE A 27 -11.55 10.99 13.69
CA ILE A 27 -11.16 10.32 14.95
C ILE A 27 -12.13 9.17 15.20
N GLY A 28 -11.56 7.95 15.36
CA GLY A 28 -12.34 6.73 15.54
C GLY A 28 -12.59 5.92 14.26
N ASP A 29 -12.33 6.47 13.06
CA ASP A 29 -12.41 5.71 11.81
C ASP A 29 -11.48 4.48 11.86
N THR A 30 -11.95 3.35 11.36
CA THR A 30 -11.14 2.13 11.32
C THR A 30 -9.99 2.23 10.34
N ILE A 31 -8.77 2.00 10.82
CA ILE A 31 -7.57 1.89 10.00
C ILE A 31 -7.23 0.42 9.81
N ARG A 32 -6.99 0.03 8.56
CA ARG A 32 -6.77 -1.37 8.16
C ARG A 32 -5.38 -1.58 7.59
N ALA A 33 -4.83 -2.78 7.79
CA ALA A 33 -3.58 -3.19 7.17
C ALA A 33 -3.72 -3.21 5.64
N ALA A 34 -2.83 -2.52 4.93
CA ALA A 34 -2.82 -2.49 3.46
C ALA A 34 -2.46 -3.86 2.87
N PHE A 35 -1.51 -4.56 3.48
CA PHE A 35 -1.07 -5.90 3.08
C PHE A 35 -0.92 -6.80 4.30
N SER A 36 -0.93 -8.13 4.07
CA SER A 36 -0.57 -9.10 5.10
C SER A 36 0.89 -8.96 5.52
N GLY A 37 1.18 -9.13 6.80
CA GLY A 37 2.53 -9.00 7.32
C GLY A 37 2.60 -9.14 8.83
N LYS A 38 3.77 -8.83 9.38
CA LYS A 38 4.04 -8.85 10.81
C LYS A 38 4.19 -7.44 11.34
N VAL A 39 3.48 -7.12 12.41
CA VAL A 39 3.59 -5.85 13.13
C VAL A 39 4.98 -5.75 13.74
N ARG A 40 5.75 -4.77 13.30
CA ARG A 40 7.13 -4.56 13.73
C ARG A 40 7.23 -3.57 14.88
N ILE A 41 6.45 -2.49 14.82
CA ILE A 41 6.50 -1.40 15.80
C ILE A 41 5.08 -0.98 16.16
N VAL A 42 4.83 -0.78 17.45
CA VAL A 42 3.63 -0.16 18.01
C VAL A 42 4.08 0.81 19.08
N ARG A 43 4.17 2.10 18.76
CA ARG A 43 4.76 3.12 19.65
C ARG A 43 4.02 4.45 19.60
N TYR A 44 4.45 5.35 20.48
CA TYR A 44 4.06 6.75 20.52
C TYR A 44 5.27 7.67 20.40
N GLU A 45 5.21 8.62 19.48
CA GLU A 45 6.21 9.65 19.26
C GLU A 45 5.55 11.03 19.22
N GLY A 46 5.57 11.74 20.34
CA GLY A 46 4.84 13.00 20.50
C GLY A 46 5.27 14.12 19.55
N GLY A 47 6.56 14.19 19.18
CA GLY A 47 7.10 15.19 18.26
C GLY A 47 7.04 14.80 16.77
N GLY A 48 6.51 13.61 16.44
CA GLY A 48 6.48 13.05 15.10
C GLY A 48 5.14 12.33 14.80
N TYR A 49 5.22 11.04 14.61
CA TYR A 49 4.09 10.18 14.16
C TYR A 49 2.90 10.08 15.12
N GLY A 50 3.01 10.56 16.37
CA GLY A 50 2.01 10.29 17.38
C GLY A 50 1.93 8.81 17.72
N LYS A 51 0.76 8.26 17.91
CA LYS A 51 0.55 6.81 17.96
C LYS A 51 0.66 6.25 16.56
N TYR A 52 1.61 5.33 16.36
CA TYR A 52 1.87 4.78 15.04
C TYR A 52 2.13 3.27 15.09
N ILE A 53 1.92 2.65 13.94
CA ILE A 53 2.14 1.22 13.70
C ILE A 53 3.02 1.09 12.47
N VAL A 54 3.99 0.18 12.51
CA VAL A 54 4.77 -0.25 11.34
C VAL A 54 4.50 -1.73 11.12
N ILE A 55 4.11 -2.08 9.90
CA ILE A 55 3.94 -3.47 9.48
C ILE A 55 5.00 -3.79 8.43
N ARG A 56 5.76 -4.87 8.67
CA ARG A 56 6.68 -5.43 7.68
C ARG A 56 5.99 -6.54 6.91
N HIS A 57 6.03 -6.44 5.60
CA HIS A 57 5.46 -7.40 4.67
C HIS A 57 6.52 -8.41 4.20
N ASN A 58 6.09 -9.56 3.69
CA ASN A 58 6.98 -10.68 3.35
C ASN A 58 7.99 -10.36 2.23
N ASN A 59 7.76 -9.30 1.46
CA ASN A 59 8.65 -8.81 0.40
C ASN A 59 9.67 -7.75 0.88
N GLY A 60 9.71 -7.46 2.19
CA GLY A 60 10.57 -6.42 2.76
C GLY A 60 10.00 -5.01 2.70
N LEU A 61 8.84 -4.80 2.06
CA LEU A 61 8.11 -3.54 2.14
C LEU A 61 7.64 -3.31 3.58
N GLU A 62 7.66 -2.08 4.04
CA GLU A 62 7.04 -1.65 5.29
C GLU A 62 5.97 -0.61 5.00
N THR A 63 4.84 -0.71 5.71
CA THR A 63 3.81 0.33 5.74
C THR A 63 3.75 0.95 7.12
N ILE A 64 3.60 2.28 7.18
CA ILE A 64 3.54 3.05 8.42
C ILE A 64 2.19 3.76 8.48
N TYR A 65 1.55 3.67 9.63
CA TYR A 65 0.24 4.25 9.93
C TYR A 65 0.39 5.18 11.14
N GLY A 66 0.41 6.49 10.89
CA GLY A 66 0.65 7.51 11.92
C GLY A 66 -0.61 8.28 12.33
N HIS A 67 -0.45 9.08 13.38
CA HIS A 67 -1.45 9.97 13.98
C HIS A 67 -2.70 9.27 14.53
N LEU A 68 -2.59 7.98 14.87
CA LEU A 68 -3.70 7.16 15.37
C LEU A 68 -4.21 7.68 16.72
N SER A 69 -5.51 7.54 16.97
CA SER A 69 -6.09 7.72 18.31
C SER A 69 -5.90 6.48 19.17
N LYS A 70 -5.95 5.29 18.57
CA LYS A 70 -5.75 3.99 19.23
C LYS A 70 -5.07 2.99 18.33
N GLN A 71 -4.14 2.23 18.89
CA GLN A 71 -3.52 1.06 18.28
C GLN A 71 -4.26 -0.19 18.80
N LEU A 72 -4.66 -1.10 17.90
CA LEU A 72 -5.46 -2.29 18.24
C LEU A 72 -4.68 -3.59 18.03
N VAL A 73 -3.40 -3.48 17.70
CA VAL A 73 -2.47 -4.60 17.51
C VAL A 73 -1.25 -4.41 18.40
N ARG A 74 -0.48 -5.49 18.59
CA ARG A 74 0.78 -5.49 19.35
C ARG A 74 1.96 -5.86 18.48
N GLU A 75 3.17 -5.51 18.91
CA GLU A 75 4.41 -5.91 18.22
C GLU A 75 4.48 -7.44 18.11
N ASN A 76 5.04 -7.90 17.00
CA ASN A 76 5.14 -9.29 16.60
C ASN A 76 3.83 -10.00 16.22
N GLN A 77 2.68 -9.32 16.28
CA GLN A 77 1.42 -9.87 15.82
C GLN A 77 1.42 -10.00 14.28
N GLU A 78 0.94 -11.13 13.78
CA GLU A 78 0.64 -11.29 12.37
C GLU A 78 -0.74 -10.71 12.05
N VAL A 79 -0.81 -9.98 10.93
CA VAL A 79 -2.04 -9.36 10.43
C VAL A 79 -2.21 -9.69 8.95
N ARG A 80 -3.46 -9.76 8.52
CA ARG A 80 -3.84 -9.95 7.12
C ARG A 80 -4.22 -8.62 6.50
N ALA A 81 -4.08 -8.52 5.17
CA ALA A 81 -4.64 -7.40 4.42
C ALA A 81 -6.12 -7.19 4.79
N GLY A 82 -6.50 -5.96 5.13
CA GLY A 82 -7.84 -5.61 5.55
C GLY A 82 -8.14 -5.79 7.05
N ASP A 83 -7.27 -6.41 7.84
CA ASP A 83 -7.47 -6.50 9.30
C ASP A 83 -7.44 -5.10 9.92
N VAL A 84 -8.32 -4.86 10.90
CA VAL A 84 -8.35 -3.60 11.65
C VAL A 84 -7.14 -3.57 12.59
N ILE A 85 -6.29 -2.54 12.43
CA ILE A 85 -5.04 -2.38 13.18
C ILE A 85 -5.06 -1.21 14.15
N GLY A 86 -5.92 -0.22 13.91
CA GLY A 86 -6.00 0.97 14.73
C GLY A 86 -7.20 1.83 14.40
N LEU A 87 -7.30 2.96 15.08
CA LEU A 87 -8.33 3.96 14.88
C LEU A 87 -7.69 5.29 14.45
N GLY A 88 -8.31 5.97 13.50
CA GLY A 88 -7.94 7.31 13.05
C GLY A 88 -7.88 8.31 14.18
N GLY A 89 -7.01 9.29 14.07
CA GLY A 89 -6.78 10.25 15.15
C GLY A 89 -6.10 11.55 14.69
N ASN A 90 -5.55 12.24 15.66
CA ASN A 90 -4.82 13.50 15.50
C ASN A 90 -3.69 13.60 16.53
N THR A 91 -2.99 12.50 16.83
CA THR A 91 -1.92 12.46 17.83
C THR A 91 -0.57 12.80 17.23
N GLY A 92 0.39 13.24 18.06
CA GLY A 92 1.72 13.64 17.63
C GLY A 92 1.74 15.00 16.92
N ARG A 93 2.64 15.17 15.96
CA ARG A 93 2.77 16.42 15.20
C ARG A 93 1.77 16.46 14.04
N SER A 94 0.53 16.77 14.34
CA SER A 94 -0.57 16.82 13.38
C SER A 94 -1.40 18.08 13.58
N THR A 95 -1.82 18.71 12.48
CA THR A 95 -2.64 19.94 12.48
C THR A 95 -4.13 19.67 12.30
N GLY A 96 -4.52 18.43 12.08
CA GLY A 96 -5.91 18.02 11.90
C GLY A 96 -6.02 16.52 11.69
N SER A 97 -7.19 15.94 11.92
CA SER A 97 -7.39 14.49 11.84
C SER A 97 -7.12 13.96 10.44
N HIS A 98 -6.10 13.13 10.29
CA HIS A 98 -5.71 12.43 9.07
C HIS A 98 -4.94 11.15 9.39
N LEU A 99 -4.87 10.24 8.44
CA LEU A 99 -3.93 9.13 8.45
C LEU A 99 -2.66 9.54 7.71
N HIS A 100 -1.55 9.54 8.40
CA HIS A 100 -0.22 9.63 7.82
C HIS A 100 0.17 8.22 7.34
N PHE A 101 0.26 8.04 6.01
CA PHE A 101 0.54 6.73 5.42
C PHE A 101 1.84 6.75 4.62
N GLU A 102 2.77 5.87 5.00
CA GLU A 102 4.03 5.69 4.27
C GLU A 102 4.18 4.26 3.75
N THR A 103 4.93 4.16 2.65
CA THR A 103 5.51 2.90 2.18
C THR A 103 7.03 3.03 2.15
N ARG A 104 7.74 2.03 2.65
CA ARG A 104 9.21 2.00 2.70
C ARG A 104 9.74 0.66 2.21
N LEU A 105 10.81 0.70 1.44
CA LEU A 105 11.58 -0.48 1.06
C LEU A 105 13.02 -0.30 1.54
N CYS A 106 13.52 -1.23 2.38
CA CYS A 106 14.85 -1.14 2.98
C CYS A 106 15.14 0.23 3.64
N GLY A 107 14.13 0.82 4.31
CA GLY A 107 14.23 2.13 4.96
C GLY A 107 14.03 3.35 4.03
N VAL A 108 14.05 3.15 2.72
CA VAL A 108 13.81 4.22 1.73
C VAL A 108 12.31 4.44 1.58
N ALA A 109 11.86 5.68 1.78
CA ALA A 109 10.45 6.03 1.55
C ALA A 109 10.13 6.00 0.05
N LEU A 110 9.09 5.27 -0.30
CA LEU A 110 8.52 5.22 -1.64
C LEU A 110 7.21 6.00 -1.68
N ASN A 111 6.88 6.55 -2.83
CA ASN A 111 5.60 7.23 -3.03
C ASN A 111 4.44 6.22 -2.95
N PRO A 112 3.53 6.31 -1.96
CA PRO A 112 2.42 5.35 -1.87
C PRO A 112 1.50 5.35 -3.09
N ALA A 113 1.39 6.47 -3.82
CA ALA A 113 0.58 6.56 -5.04
C ALA A 113 1.08 5.68 -6.20
N LEU A 114 2.28 5.10 -6.10
CA LEU A 114 2.77 4.09 -7.05
C LEU A 114 2.05 2.76 -6.89
N MET A 115 1.61 2.44 -5.66
CA MET A 115 1.04 1.14 -5.30
C MET A 115 -0.45 1.20 -4.96
N PHE A 116 -0.96 2.40 -4.60
CA PHE A 116 -2.33 2.57 -4.12
C PHE A 116 -3.05 3.71 -4.84
N ASP A 117 -4.29 3.48 -5.22
CA ASP A 117 -5.25 4.52 -5.55
C ASP A 117 -6.26 4.67 -4.41
N PHE A 118 -6.06 5.70 -3.60
CA PHE A 118 -6.93 5.94 -2.44
C PHE A 118 -8.31 6.49 -2.82
N ARG A 119 -8.52 6.96 -4.05
CA ARG A 119 -9.82 7.40 -4.55
C ARG A 119 -10.68 6.19 -4.88
N GLU A 120 -10.11 5.25 -5.64
CA GLU A 120 -10.75 3.98 -5.98
C GLU A 120 -10.68 2.97 -4.83
N GLN A 121 -9.89 3.26 -3.78
CA GLN A 121 -9.64 2.38 -2.62
C GLN A 121 -9.11 1.01 -3.04
N ASP A 122 -8.19 1.01 -4.00
CA ASP A 122 -7.60 -0.18 -4.57
C ASP A 122 -6.08 -0.05 -4.77
N VAL A 123 -5.44 -1.14 -5.14
CA VAL A 123 -4.07 -1.15 -5.62
C VAL A 123 -4.02 -0.72 -7.10
N THR A 124 -2.92 -0.10 -7.51
CA THR A 124 -2.75 0.42 -8.89
C THR A 124 -2.46 -0.67 -9.92
N GLY A 125 -2.10 -1.86 -9.46
CA GLY A 125 -1.78 -2.99 -10.32
C GLY A 125 -1.41 -4.23 -9.53
N ASP A 126 -1.20 -5.33 -10.23
CA ASP A 126 -0.85 -6.63 -9.64
C ASP A 126 0.56 -6.63 -9.00
N TYR A 127 1.45 -5.76 -9.46
CA TYR A 127 2.82 -5.59 -8.94
C TYR A 127 3.35 -4.20 -9.25
N TYR A 128 4.34 -3.77 -8.48
CA TYR A 128 5.18 -2.62 -8.75
C TYR A 128 6.65 -3.06 -8.75
N ALA A 129 7.35 -2.86 -9.87
CA ALA A 129 8.78 -3.13 -9.99
C ALA A 129 9.56 -1.85 -9.73
N PHE A 130 10.22 -1.77 -8.57
CA PHE A 130 11.05 -0.62 -8.23
C PHE A 130 12.31 -0.59 -9.09
N SER A 131 12.54 0.52 -9.78
CA SER A 131 13.80 0.82 -10.47
C SER A 131 14.29 2.20 -10.06
N ARG A 132 15.53 2.28 -9.59
CA ARG A 132 16.09 3.55 -9.13
C ARG A 132 16.23 4.59 -10.25
N SER A 133 16.48 4.15 -11.47
CA SER A 133 16.66 5.04 -12.63
C SER A 133 15.36 5.68 -13.13
N THR A 134 14.22 5.02 -12.91
CA THR A 134 12.89 5.49 -13.36
C THR A 134 12.02 6.03 -12.23
N TYR A 135 12.39 5.75 -10.98
CA TYR A 135 11.57 6.04 -9.80
C TYR A 135 11.07 7.49 -9.70
N ASP A 136 11.95 8.47 -9.94
CA ASP A 136 11.58 9.89 -9.76
C ASP A 136 10.51 10.31 -10.79
N ALA A 137 10.64 9.87 -12.04
CA ALA A 137 9.65 10.13 -13.09
C ALA A 137 8.33 9.40 -12.81
N GLU A 138 8.40 8.14 -12.42
CA GLU A 138 7.23 7.34 -12.04
C GLU A 138 6.50 7.94 -10.83
N SER A 139 7.25 8.35 -9.80
CA SER A 139 6.72 8.98 -8.59
C SER A 139 6.02 10.32 -8.92
N ALA A 140 6.63 11.15 -9.77
CA ALA A 140 6.03 12.41 -10.22
C ALA A 140 4.72 12.16 -11.00
N THR A 141 4.71 11.17 -11.88
CA THR A 141 3.53 10.76 -12.64
C THR A 141 2.44 10.23 -11.73
N ALA A 142 2.76 9.33 -10.78
CA ALA A 142 1.81 8.81 -9.81
C ALA A 142 1.22 9.91 -8.92
N THR A 143 2.03 10.89 -8.50
CA THR A 143 1.56 12.06 -7.73
C THR A 143 0.57 12.89 -8.54
N ARG A 144 0.86 13.15 -9.83
CA ARG A 144 -0.02 13.90 -10.73
C ARG A 144 -1.36 13.19 -10.94
N LEU A 145 -1.34 11.89 -11.17
CA LEU A 145 -2.54 11.10 -11.51
C LEU A 145 -3.40 10.79 -10.28
N ARG A 146 -2.80 10.46 -9.15
CA ARG A 146 -3.48 9.86 -7.98
C ARG A 146 -3.16 10.53 -6.65
N GLY A 147 -2.05 11.24 -6.56
CA GLY A 147 -1.56 11.82 -5.31
C GLY A 147 -2.08 13.22 -5.02
N LYS A 148 -2.60 13.96 -6.01
CA LYS A 148 -3.17 15.30 -5.85
C LYS A 148 -4.68 15.24 -6.04
N GLN A 149 -5.38 16.00 -5.22
CA GLN A 149 -6.78 16.31 -5.44
C GLN A 149 -6.85 17.72 -6.02
N ASP A 150 -6.77 17.82 -7.35
CA ASP A 150 -7.12 19.07 -8.01
C ASP A 150 -8.64 19.17 -8.08
N GLY A 151 -9.18 20.28 -7.61
CA GLY A 151 -10.61 20.61 -7.73
C GLY A 151 -11.07 20.87 -9.18
N SER A 152 -10.24 20.54 -10.17
CA SER A 152 -10.60 20.57 -11.58
C SER A 152 -10.89 19.15 -12.04
N THR A 153 -12.10 18.92 -12.45
CA THR A 153 -12.55 17.82 -13.30
C THR A 153 -11.69 17.81 -14.59
N MET A 154 -10.50 17.24 -14.52
CA MET A 154 -9.80 16.86 -15.74
C MET A 154 -10.49 15.61 -16.27
N ALA A 155 -10.98 15.76 -17.50
CA ALA A 155 -11.58 14.72 -18.30
C ALA A 155 -10.80 13.40 -18.16
N ARG A 156 -11.55 12.32 -17.99
CA ARG A 156 -11.10 10.96 -18.23
C ARG A 156 -10.69 10.84 -19.69
N GLU A 157 -9.49 11.26 -20.00
CA GLU A 157 -8.86 10.86 -21.26
C GLU A 157 -8.18 9.52 -21.02
N ASN A 158 -8.66 8.55 -21.75
CA ASN A 158 -8.20 7.18 -21.91
C ASN A 158 -6.69 7.04 -21.76
N SER A 159 -6.22 6.64 -20.57
CA SER A 159 -4.82 6.27 -20.36
C SER A 159 -4.64 4.76 -20.12
N ASP A 160 -5.51 3.94 -20.70
CA ASP A 160 -5.32 2.47 -20.72
C ASP A 160 -4.07 2.04 -21.53
N ASN A 161 -3.43 2.99 -22.26
CA ASN A 161 -2.26 2.69 -23.09
C ASN A 161 -0.90 3.00 -22.43
N ASP A 162 -0.81 3.84 -21.41
CA ASP A 162 0.50 4.20 -20.83
C ASP A 162 1.09 3.15 -19.90
N PHE A 163 0.26 2.25 -19.35
CA PHE A 163 0.76 1.11 -18.57
C PHE A 163 1.19 -0.09 -19.43
N ALA A 164 0.79 -0.14 -20.70
CA ALA A 164 1.19 -1.20 -21.63
C ALA A 164 2.65 -1.06 -22.09
N THR A 165 3.25 0.13 -22.02
CA THR A 165 4.63 0.36 -22.46
C THR A 165 5.68 -0.19 -21.50
N ASN A 166 5.35 -0.40 -20.22
CA ASN A 166 6.28 -1.04 -19.28
C ASN A 166 6.39 -2.57 -19.46
N LYS A 167 5.55 -3.16 -20.30
CA LYS A 167 5.56 -4.61 -20.59
C LYS A 167 6.67 -5.01 -21.60
N ARG A 168 7.35 -4.05 -22.23
CA ARG A 168 8.33 -4.33 -23.31
C ARG A 168 9.80 -4.18 -22.95
N MET A 169 10.18 -3.76 -21.72
CA MET A 169 11.59 -3.51 -21.38
C MET A 169 12.21 -4.43 -20.34
N THR A 170 11.64 -5.59 -20.04
CA THR A 170 12.26 -6.52 -19.10
C THR A 170 12.42 -7.94 -19.68
N SER A 171 13.18 -8.04 -20.75
CA SER A 171 13.88 -9.27 -21.11
C SER A 171 15.31 -9.19 -20.57
N GLY A 172 15.49 -9.46 -19.28
CA GLY A 172 16.81 -9.46 -18.66
C GLY A 172 16.74 -9.56 -17.15
N LEU A 173 16.75 -10.77 -16.63
CA LEU A 173 17.16 -11.21 -15.29
C LEU A 173 16.95 -10.22 -14.13
N THR A 174 15.85 -10.38 -13.39
CA THR A 174 15.79 -10.28 -11.91
C THR A 174 14.57 -11.05 -11.43
N ASP A 175 14.67 -11.78 -10.32
CA ASP A 175 13.56 -12.39 -9.59
C ASP A 175 12.53 -11.30 -9.16
N GLN A 176 11.62 -10.95 -10.07
CA GLN A 176 10.59 -9.95 -9.80
C GLN A 176 9.51 -10.60 -8.91
N VAL A 177 9.39 -10.08 -7.70
CA VAL A 177 8.32 -10.48 -6.78
C VAL A 177 6.99 -10.02 -7.36
N GLN A 178 6.10 -10.97 -7.68
CA GLN A 178 4.80 -10.69 -8.29
C GLN A 178 3.67 -11.03 -7.31
N TYR A 179 2.60 -10.23 -7.37
CA TYR A 179 1.44 -10.35 -6.48
C TYR A 179 0.15 -10.53 -7.27
N HIS A 180 -0.83 -11.19 -6.64
CA HIS A 180 -2.18 -11.37 -7.17
C HIS A 180 -3.20 -10.91 -6.13
N LYS A 181 -4.14 -10.05 -6.55
CA LYS A 181 -5.28 -9.66 -5.74
C LYS A 181 -6.42 -10.66 -5.96
N VAL A 182 -6.85 -11.28 -4.89
CA VAL A 182 -7.92 -12.28 -4.89
C VAL A 182 -9.25 -11.62 -5.22
N ALA A 183 -9.91 -12.05 -6.30
CA ALA A 183 -11.26 -11.63 -6.64
C ALA A 183 -12.32 -12.34 -5.79
N LYS A 184 -13.56 -11.83 -5.79
CA LYS A 184 -14.66 -12.45 -5.06
C LYS A 184 -14.93 -13.86 -5.59
N GLY A 185 -14.81 -14.87 -4.72
CA GLY A 185 -15.03 -16.28 -5.08
C GLY A 185 -13.84 -16.98 -5.77
N GLU A 186 -12.70 -16.29 -5.93
CA GLU A 186 -11.51 -16.86 -6.54
C GLU A 186 -10.82 -17.86 -5.59
N THR A 187 -10.34 -18.98 -6.12
CA THR A 187 -9.67 -20.04 -5.35
C THR A 187 -8.17 -20.09 -5.64
N LEU A 188 -7.41 -20.78 -4.76
CA LEU A 188 -5.98 -21.00 -4.97
C LEU A 188 -5.69 -21.73 -6.29
N GLU A 189 -6.56 -22.67 -6.69
CA GLU A 189 -6.45 -23.41 -7.93
C GLU A 189 -6.61 -22.48 -9.15
N ALA A 190 -7.61 -21.60 -9.11
CA ALA A 190 -7.85 -20.64 -10.18
C ALA A 190 -6.67 -19.67 -10.32
N ILE A 191 -6.12 -19.19 -9.20
CA ILE A 191 -4.95 -18.30 -9.17
C ILE A 191 -3.71 -19.03 -9.67
N SER A 192 -3.46 -20.26 -9.21
CA SER A 192 -2.37 -21.12 -9.64
C SER A 192 -2.36 -21.29 -11.16
N LYS A 193 -3.53 -21.66 -11.73
CA LYS A 193 -3.69 -21.82 -13.18
C LYS A 193 -3.49 -20.51 -13.94
N LYS A 194 -4.05 -19.41 -13.45
CA LYS A 194 -3.97 -18.07 -14.06
C LYS A 194 -2.55 -17.52 -14.08
N ARG A 195 -1.75 -17.82 -13.04
CA ARG A 195 -0.39 -17.30 -12.88
C ARG A 195 0.71 -18.29 -13.26
N GLY A 196 0.37 -19.52 -13.59
CA GLY A 196 1.32 -20.57 -13.98
C GLY A 196 2.26 -20.98 -12.83
N VAL A 197 1.78 -20.90 -11.58
CA VAL A 197 2.58 -21.16 -10.37
C VAL A 197 1.88 -22.18 -9.50
N SER A 198 2.62 -23.17 -8.96
CA SER A 198 2.02 -24.22 -8.13
C SER A 198 1.37 -23.66 -6.84
N ILE A 199 0.29 -24.31 -6.40
CA ILE A 199 -0.41 -23.96 -5.15
C ILE A 199 0.55 -24.01 -3.96
N GLU A 200 1.46 -25.00 -3.93
CA GLU A 200 2.48 -25.15 -2.88
C GLU A 200 3.37 -23.92 -2.81
N LYS A 201 3.83 -23.41 -3.96
CA LYS A 201 4.68 -22.21 -4.01
C LYS A 201 3.91 -20.99 -3.53
N ILE A 202 2.65 -20.80 -3.95
CA ILE A 202 1.79 -19.71 -3.48
C ILE A 202 1.60 -19.82 -1.96
N CYS A 203 1.28 -21.01 -1.45
CA CYS A 203 1.10 -21.25 -0.02
C CYS A 203 2.36 -20.95 0.79
N LYS A 204 3.51 -21.42 0.32
CA LYS A 204 4.83 -21.20 0.97
C LYS A 204 5.19 -19.72 1.00
N LEU A 205 5.01 -19.01 -0.11
CA LEU A 205 5.34 -17.58 -0.22
C LEU A 205 4.45 -16.68 0.65
N ASN A 206 3.24 -17.14 0.99
CA ASN A 206 2.25 -16.36 1.74
C ASN A 206 1.99 -16.91 3.15
N HIS A 207 2.70 -17.98 3.57
CA HIS A 207 2.48 -18.65 4.86
C HIS A 207 1.03 -19.05 5.09
N ILE A 208 0.36 -19.58 4.06
CA ILE A 208 -1.03 -20.05 4.11
C ILE A 208 -1.10 -21.55 3.81
N THR A 209 -2.19 -22.19 4.23
CA THR A 209 -2.46 -23.61 3.95
C THR A 209 -3.30 -23.76 2.68
N LYS A 210 -3.21 -24.92 2.01
CA LYS A 210 -4.02 -25.23 0.82
C LYS A 210 -5.53 -25.17 1.08
N THR A 211 -5.94 -25.43 2.31
CA THR A 211 -7.34 -25.44 2.74
C THR A 211 -7.85 -24.09 3.19
N MET A 212 -6.99 -23.07 3.18
CA MET A 212 -7.35 -21.74 3.65
C MET A 212 -8.34 -21.08 2.69
N ARG A 213 -9.45 -20.58 3.22
CA ARG A 213 -10.41 -19.81 2.44
C ARG A 213 -9.86 -18.40 2.18
N LEU A 214 -9.66 -18.09 0.91
CA LEU A 214 -9.21 -16.76 0.48
C LEU A 214 -10.31 -15.72 0.67
N ARG A 215 -9.91 -14.49 0.96
CA ARG A 215 -10.83 -13.35 1.08
C ARG A 215 -10.72 -12.46 -0.15
N PRO A 216 -11.82 -11.93 -0.69
CA PRO A 216 -11.77 -10.91 -1.73
C PRO A 216 -10.89 -9.73 -1.31
N GLY A 217 -10.02 -9.26 -2.19
CA GLY A 217 -9.06 -8.20 -1.92
C GLY A 217 -7.77 -8.64 -1.20
N GLN A 218 -7.64 -9.91 -0.81
CA GLN A 218 -6.40 -10.46 -0.26
C GLN A 218 -5.31 -10.43 -1.34
N ILE A 219 -4.10 -9.97 -0.96
CA ILE A 219 -2.95 -9.96 -1.87
C ILE A 219 -2.10 -11.20 -1.61
N LEU A 220 -1.84 -11.97 -2.65
CA LEU A 220 -1.01 -13.16 -2.62
C LEU A 220 0.24 -12.96 -3.47
N ARG A 221 1.41 -13.23 -2.89
CA ARG A 221 2.67 -13.33 -3.63
C ARG A 221 2.70 -14.66 -4.40
N TYR A 222 3.16 -14.67 -5.68
CA TYR A 222 3.26 -15.89 -6.46
C TYR A 222 4.61 -16.09 -7.18
N SER A 223 5.53 -15.11 -7.12
CA SER A 223 6.92 -15.28 -7.58
C SER A 223 7.92 -14.70 -6.59
#